data_bba7e8894f916a6d52b76f322d5ec598
#
_entry.id   bba7e8894f916a6d52b76f322d5ec598
#
_cell.length_a   1.000
_cell.length_b   1.000
_cell.length_c   1.000
_cell.angle_alpha   90.00
_cell.angle_beta   90.00
_cell.angle_gamma   90.00
#
_symmetry.space_group_name_H-M   'P 1'
#
loop_
_entity.id
_entity.type
_entity.pdbx_description
1 polymer ?
#
loop_
_entity_poly.entity_id
_entity_poly.type
_entity_poly.pdbx_seq_one_letter_code
_entity_poly.pdbx_strand_id
1 'polypeptide(L)'
;MTSLVWFRRDLRLFDHAALHHALKASPNVIAVFIFDTAILDGLSKEDRRVAFIWHSLQQLKTALIEQGSDLIIRHGVASDEIPRLAAEFKATAVYCNHDYEPAAISRDLSVAEQLAANDCRFYSFKDQVIFEKDEVLTKTGGMYSVFTPYKRAWLAKVNDFYLKSYPVRPYLNRLAPLSGEAMPTLAELGFDEIDVSNLKPGMDGGEALFDDFCQRIGDYQEARDFPAVKGLSYLSVHLRFGTVSIRELAKRAWQIGGAGAETWLSELIWREFYQQILWHRPEVVQHAFKPEYDTLPFPNNAEYFAAWCEGRTGFPIVDAAMRQLNQTGFMHNRLRMIAASFLVKDLLIDWRWGERYFAEKLNDFDLSANNGGWQWAASTGCDAQPYFRIFNPVTQSERFDPQGKFIRRYCPELAALSHKEIHAPWLVKAIFGQKASYDYPPPIVDHAVQRLAALALYKRN
;
A
#
# COMPACT_ATOMS: atom_id res chain seq x y z
N MET A 1 34.28 16.74 0.31
CA MET A 1 33.65 15.55 0.89
C MET A 1 32.30 15.39 0.19
N THR A 2 32.09 14.31 -0.53
CA THR A 2 30.89 14.02 -1.30
C THR A 2 30.07 12.97 -0.56
N SER A 3 28.74 13.10 -0.58
CA SER A 3 27.81 12.10 -0.05
C SER A 3 26.73 11.77 -1.07
N LEU A 4 26.25 10.52 -1.06
CA LEU A 4 25.11 10.10 -1.84
C LEU A 4 23.84 10.09 -0.97
N VAL A 5 22.71 10.43 -1.55
CA VAL A 5 21.37 10.18 -0.98
C VAL A 5 20.67 9.21 -1.88
N TRP A 6 20.40 8.02 -1.37
CA TRP A 6 19.72 6.96 -2.08
C TRP A 6 18.22 7.04 -1.87
N PHE A 7 17.51 7.59 -2.86
CA PHE A 7 16.06 7.67 -2.90
C PHE A 7 15.45 6.30 -3.23
N ARG A 8 14.32 5.96 -2.59
CA ARG A 8 13.62 4.67 -2.78
C ARG A 8 12.10 4.83 -2.69
N ARG A 9 11.56 4.82 -1.48
CA ARG A 9 10.13 5.01 -1.15
C ARG A 9 9.89 6.39 -0.52
N ASP A 10 10.56 7.39 -1.02
CA ASP A 10 10.66 8.73 -0.45
C ASP A 10 10.89 9.79 -1.54
N LEU A 11 10.14 9.66 -2.65
CA LEU A 11 10.33 10.40 -3.90
C LEU A 11 9.86 11.86 -3.79
N ARG A 12 10.55 12.64 -2.91
CA ARG A 12 10.24 14.07 -2.68
C ARG A 12 11.46 14.87 -2.23
N LEU A 13 11.44 16.20 -2.47
CA LEU A 13 12.49 17.14 -2.07
C LEU A 13 12.13 17.99 -0.84
N PHE A 14 11.06 17.69 -0.14
CA PHE A 14 10.64 18.38 1.08
C PHE A 14 10.44 17.38 2.20
N ASP A 15 10.64 17.81 3.46
CA ASP A 15 10.46 16.98 4.64
C ASP A 15 11.03 15.55 4.48
N HIS A 16 12.31 15.45 4.11
CA HIS A 16 13.01 14.22 3.79
C HIS A 16 14.20 14.03 4.74
N ALA A 17 14.13 13.05 5.64
CA ALA A 17 15.09 12.90 6.72
C ALA A 17 16.53 12.66 6.21
N ALA A 18 16.75 11.66 5.37
CA ALA A 18 18.08 11.34 4.86
C ALA A 18 18.68 12.50 4.05
N LEU A 19 17.91 13.14 3.18
CA LEU A 19 18.37 14.29 2.40
C LEU A 19 18.75 15.47 3.31
N HIS A 20 17.91 15.78 4.30
CA HIS A 20 18.20 16.84 5.27
C HIS A 20 19.53 16.59 6.00
N HIS A 21 19.76 15.37 6.50
CA HIS A 21 20.97 15.02 7.22
C HIS A 21 22.20 15.03 6.32
N ALA A 22 22.09 14.51 5.10
CA ALA A 22 23.16 14.55 4.10
C ALA A 22 23.58 15.99 3.77
N LEU A 23 22.59 16.83 3.45
CA LEU A 23 22.84 18.25 3.13
C LEU A 23 23.43 19.01 4.31
N LYS A 24 23.09 18.68 5.55
CA LYS A 24 23.72 19.31 6.74
C LYS A 24 25.16 18.84 6.97
N ALA A 25 25.46 17.59 6.67
CA ALA A 25 26.75 16.98 6.98
C ALA A 25 27.79 17.19 5.86
N SER A 26 27.36 17.34 4.61
CA SER A 26 28.24 17.36 3.43
C SER A 26 28.05 18.62 2.59
N PRO A 27 29.14 19.21 2.08
CA PRO A 27 29.05 20.37 1.18
C PRO A 27 28.67 19.97 -0.26
N ASN A 28 28.68 18.68 -0.59
CA ASN A 28 28.48 18.17 -1.94
C ASN A 28 27.65 16.88 -1.88
N VAL A 29 26.35 16.98 -2.17
CA VAL A 29 25.39 15.89 -2.05
C VAL A 29 24.82 15.53 -3.42
N ILE A 30 24.85 14.24 -3.77
CA ILE A 30 24.37 13.68 -5.03
C ILE A 30 23.12 12.84 -4.73
N ALA A 31 22.04 13.11 -5.43
CA ALA A 31 20.81 12.31 -5.38
C ALA A 31 20.95 11.12 -6.34
N VAL A 32 20.63 9.91 -5.86
CA VAL A 32 20.70 8.69 -6.65
C VAL A 32 19.43 7.86 -6.50
N PHE A 33 19.00 7.19 -7.57
CA PHE A 33 17.91 6.22 -7.58
C PHE A 33 18.31 4.99 -8.38
N ILE A 34 17.96 3.80 -7.90
CA ILE A 34 18.22 2.54 -8.59
C ILE A 34 16.88 1.88 -8.96
N PHE A 35 16.66 1.65 -10.26
CA PHE A 35 15.68 0.68 -10.72
C PHE A 35 16.26 -0.71 -10.46
N ASP A 36 15.90 -1.27 -9.29
CA ASP A 36 16.51 -2.49 -8.74
C ASP A 36 15.98 -3.72 -9.48
N THR A 37 16.80 -4.36 -10.29
CA THR A 37 16.42 -5.56 -11.08
C THR A 37 16.02 -6.72 -10.18
N ALA A 38 16.56 -6.83 -8.97
CA ALA A 38 16.11 -7.84 -8.00
C ALA A 38 14.63 -7.70 -7.61
N ILE A 39 14.04 -6.50 -7.80
CA ILE A 39 12.61 -6.24 -7.59
C ILE A 39 11.86 -6.29 -8.92
N LEU A 40 12.43 -5.70 -9.98
CA LEU A 40 11.72 -5.46 -11.25
C LEU A 40 11.56 -6.73 -12.08
N ASP A 41 12.53 -7.63 -12.08
CA ASP A 41 12.56 -8.82 -12.97
C ASP A 41 11.36 -9.77 -12.74
N GLY A 42 10.73 -9.72 -11.57
CA GLY A 42 9.54 -10.51 -11.25
C GLY A 42 8.20 -9.84 -11.58
N LEU A 43 8.21 -8.58 -12.07
CA LEU A 43 6.99 -7.81 -12.31
C LEU A 43 6.47 -8.02 -13.74
N SER A 44 5.16 -7.82 -13.91
CA SER A 44 4.56 -7.74 -15.25
C SER A 44 5.09 -6.52 -16.00
N LYS A 45 5.26 -6.63 -17.34
CA LYS A 45 5.63 -5.49 -18.18
C LYS A 45 4.62 -4.33 -18.09
N GLU A 46 3.38 -4.64 -17.77
CA GLU A 46 2.29 -3.68 -17.58
C GLU A 46 2.12 -3.25 -16.12
N ASP A 47 3.19 -3.24 -15.31
CA ASP A 47 3.10 -2.85 -13.91
C ASP A 47 2.97 -1.33 -13.76
N ARG A 48 1.77 -0.89 -13.36
CA ARG A 48 1.44 0.54 -13.17
C ARG A 48 2.31 1.23 -12.13
N ARG A 49 2.88 0.46 -11.17
CA ARG A 49 3.76 1.00 -10.11
C ARG A 49 5.05 1.51 -10.71
N VAL A 50 5.61 0.80 -11.69
CA VAL A 50 6.84 1.21 -12.37
C VAL A 50 6.61 2.50 -13.16
N ALA A 51 5.49 2.61 -13.88
CA ALA A 51 5.12 3.85 -14.57
C ALA A 51 4.89 5.01 -13.56
N PHE A 52 4.22 4.77 -12.42
CA PHE A 52 4.04 5.78 -11.37
C PHE A 52 5.39 6.26 -10.81
N ILE A 53 6.31 5.34 -10.51
CA ILE A 53 7.66 5.67 -10.03
C ILE A 53 8.40 6.48 -11.09
N TRP A 54 8.36 6.05 -12.35
CA TRP A 54 9.05 6.69 -13.45
C TRP A 54 8.61 8.16 -13.61
N HIS A 55 7.30 8.43 -13.66
CA HIS A 55 6.77 9.80 -13.74
C HIS A 55 7.09 10.62 -12.47
N SER A 56 7.09 10.00 -11.30
CA SER A 56 7.48 10.67 -10.05
C SER A 56 8.95 11.05 -10.05
N LEU A 57 9.82 10.19 -10.60
CA LEU A 57 11.25 10.48 -10.77
C LEU A 57 11.50 11.58 -11.80
N GLN A 58 10.73 11.68 -12.89
CA GLN A 58 10.81 12.79 -13.83
C GLN A 58 10.61 14.13 -13.11
N GLN A 59 9.57 14.21 -12.27
CA GLN A 59 9.30 15.44 -11.51
C GLN A 59 10.41 15.72 -10.49
N LEU A 60 10.88 14.71 -9.76
CA LEU A 60 11.98 14.84 -8.81
C LEU A 60 13.26 15.30 -9.50
N LYS A 61 13.60 14.70 -10.65
CA LYS A 61 14.75 15.07 -11.47
C LYS A 61 14.67 16.51 -11.97
N THR A 62 13.51 16.92 -12.49
CA THR A 62 13.26 18.29 -12.92
C THR A 62 13.49 19.28 -11.77
N ALA A 63 12.94 18.99 -10.59
CA ALA A 63 13.12 19.85 -9.42
C ALA A 63 14.58 19.91 -8.94
N LEU A 64 15.38 18.87 -9.10
CA LEU A 64 16.81 18.88 -8.81
C LEU A 64 17.60 19.70 -9.86
N ILE A 65 17.25 19.60 -11.13
CA ILE A 65 17.86 20.37 -12.23
C ILE A 65 17.61 21.88 -12.00
N GLU A 66 16.44 22.29 -11.57
CA GLU A 66 16.12 23.66 -11.20
C GLU A 66 17.01 24.19 -10.04
N GLN A 67 17.56 23.30 -9.22
CA GLN A 67 18.52 23.65 -8.17
C GLN A 67 19.99 23.57 -8.65
N GLY A 68 20.26 23.37 -9.94
CA GLY A 68 21.60 23.26 -10.52
C GLY A 68 22.28 21.90 -10.26
N SER A 69 21.50 20.87 -9.94
CA SER A 69 21.96 19.50 -9.70
C SER A 69 21.25 18.53 -10.64
N ASP A 70 21.30 17.22 -10.33
CA ASP A 70 20.57 16.20 -11.06
C ASP A 70 20.27 14.97 -10.19
N LEU A 71 19.43 14.09 -10.70
CA LEU A 71 19.16 12.74 -10.16
C LEU A 71 19.92 11.71 -11.02
N ILE A 72 20.90 11.04 -10.42
CA ILE A 72 21.57 9.91 -11.05
C ILE A 72 20.68 8.68 -10.96
N ILE A 73 20.33 8.10 -12.10
CA ILE A 73 19.48 6.93 -12.18
C ILE A 73 20.29 5.78 -12.78
N ARG A 74 20.20 4.60 -12.14
CA ARG A 74 20.81 3.36 -12.63
C ARG A 74 19.75 2.26 -12.70
N HIS A 75 19.96 1.32 -13.61
CA HIS A 75 19.18 0.09 -13.74
C HIS A 75 20.13 -1.09 -13.49
N GLY A 76 19.90 -1.81 -12.41
CA GLY A 76 20.77 -2.90 -11.96
C GLY A 76 20.45 -3.34 -10.54
N VAL A 77 21.22 -4.26 -9.98
CA VAL A 77 21.03 -4.73 -8.59
C VAL A 77 21.50 -3.64 -7.62
N ALA A 78 20.61 -3.16 -6.77
CA ALA A 78 20.89 -2.01 -5.91
C ALA A 78 22.06 -2.25 -4.94
N SER A 79 22.26 -3.49 -4.44
CA SER A 79 23.41 -3.85 -3.60
C SER A 79 24.77 -3.74 -4.29
N ASP A 80 24.78 -3.77 -5.62
CA ASP A 80 26.00 -3.62 -6.42
C ASP A 80 26.16 -2.17 -6.90
N GLU A 81 25.06 -1.56 -7.34
CA GLU A 81 25.06 -0.21 -7.91
C GLU A 81 25.40 0.88 -6.88
N ILE A 82 24.90 0.78 -5.65
CA ILE A 82 25.17 1.81 -4.63
C ILE A 82 26.64 1.85 -4.22
N PRO A 83 27.33 0.73 -3.93
CA PRO A 83 28.78 0.74 -3.69
C PRO A 83 29.57 1.21 -4.91
N ARG A 84 29.16 0.84 -6.14
CA ARG A 84 29.80 1.29 -7.39
C ARG A 84 29.70 2.80 -7.55
N LEU A 85 28.51 3.38 -7.36
CA LEU A 85 28.31 4.83 -7.40
C LEU A 85 29.10 5.55 -6.30
N ALA A 86 29.17 4.98 -5.09
CA ALA A 86 29.97 5.54 -4.01
C ALA A 86 31.47 5.61 -4.40
N ALA A 87 32.01 4.58 -5.05
CA ALA A 87 33.36 4.58 -5.55
C ALA A 87 33.56 5.56 -6.73
N GLU A 88 32.62 5.59 -7.69
CA GLU A 88 32.63 6.48 -8.86
C GLU A 88 32.72 7.95 -8.44
N PHE A 89 31.86 8.37 -7.50
CA PHE A 89 31.80 9.74 -7.00
C PHE A 89 32.74 10.01 -5.81
N LYS A 90 33.55 9.02 -5.41
CA LYS A 90 34.43 9.10 -4.22
C LYS A 90 33.68 9.58 -2.99
N ALA A 91 32.49 9.04 -2.82
CA ALA A 91 31.62 9.40 -1.70
C ALA A 91 32.18 8.84 -0.39
N THR A 92 32.11 9.65 0.65
CA THR A 92 32.53 9.26 2.01
C THR A 92 31.38 8.77 2.86
N ALA A 93 30.14 8.97 2.38
CA ALA A 93 28.94 8.51 3.04
C ALA A 93 27.76 8.32 2.05
N VAL A 94 26.91 7.36 2.34
CA VAL A 94 25.61 7.12 1.71
C VAL A 94 24.53 7.29 2.76
N TYR A 95 23.47 8.02 2.41
CA TYR A 95 22.32 8.32 3.24
C TYR A 95 21.05 7.74 2.62
N CYS A 96 20.20 7.10 3.41
CA CYS A 96 18.88 6.66 2.98
C CYS A 96 17.87 6.74 4.11
N ASN A 97 16.58 6.54 3.83
CA ASN A 97 15.55 6.39 4.85
C ASN A 97 15.29 4.90 5.14
N HIS A 98 14.84 4.56 6.36
CA HIS A 98 14.56 3.19 6.75
C HIS A 98 13.48 2.54 5.88
N ASP A 99 13.63 1.25 5.66
CA ASP A 99 12.56 0.35 5.22
C ASP A 99 12.37 -0.75 6.27
N TYR A 100 11.16 -1.27 6.39
CA TYR A 100 10.78 -2.24 7.43
C TYR A 100 10.49 -3.63 6.84
N GLU A 101 10.55 -3.76 5.52
CA GLU A 101 10.36 -5.04 4.82
C GLU A 101 11.63 -5.90 4.96
N PRO A 102 11.53 -7.19 5.33
CA PRO A 102 12.70 -8.04 5.60
C PRO A 102 13.74 -8.08 4.46
N ALA A 103 13.26 -8.17 3.21
CA ALA A 103 14.14 -8.14 2.04
C ALA A 103 14.91 -6.81 1.90
N ALA A 104 14.25 -5.70 2.19
CA ALA A 104 14.88 -4.38 2.15
C ALA A 104 15.92 -4.21 3.27
N ILE A 105 15.62 -4.73 4.47
CA ILE A 105 16.59 -4.73 5.59
C ILE A 105 17.83 -5.54 5.22
N SER A 106 17.65 -6.74 4.65
CA SER A 106 18.78 -7.59 4.21
C SER A 106 19.64 -6.90 3.13
N ARG A 107 18.99 -6.29 2.15
CA ARG A 107 19.67 -5.50 1.11
C ARG A 107 20.48 -4.34 1.71
N ASP A 108 19.87 -3.57 2.60
CA ASP A 108 20.50 -2.40 3.24
C ASP A 108 21.71 -2.80 4.10
N LEU A 109 21.65 -3.95 4.77
CA LEU A 109 22.79 -4.52 5.50
C LEU A 109 23.94 -4.89 4.56
N SER A 110 23.64 -5.57 3.44
CA SER A 110 24.64 -5.93 2.43
C SER A 110 25.31 -4.68 1.84
N VAL A 111 24.54 -3.64 1.52
CA VAL A 111 25.08 -2.35 1.04
C VAL A 111 25.98 -1.72 2.10
N ALA A 112 25.57 -1.70 3.37
CA ALA A 112 26.34 -1.12 4.46
C ALA A 112 27.70 -1.83 4.65
N GLU A 113 27.72 -3.17 4.58
CA GLU A 113 28.93 -3.98 4.68
C GLU A 113 29.91 -3.69 3.54
N GLN A 114 29.42 -3.63 2.29
CA GLN A 114 30.25 -3.34 1.13
C GLN A 114 30.80 -1.90 1.16
N LEU A 115 30.02 -0.93 1.60
CA LEU A 115 30.47 0.45 1.76
C LEU A 115 31.54 0.57 2.85
N ALA A 116 31.36 -0.12 3.98
CA ALA A 116 32.34 -0.12 5.08
C ALA A 116 33.69 -0.69 4.65
N ALA A 117 33.72 -1.72 3.79
CA ALA A 117 34.94 -2.28 3.22
C ALA A 117 35.74 -1.28 2.35
N ASN A 118 35.10 -0.18 1.92
CA ASN A 118 35.68 0.89 1.11
C ASN A 118 35.71 2.25 1.84
N ASP A 119 35.75 2.25 3.17
CA ASP A 119 35.80 3.45 4.03
C ASP A 119 34.64 4.44 3.78
N CYS A 120 33.55 3.98 3.25
CA CYS A 120 32.32 4.76 3.04
C CYS A 120 31.29 4.44 4.12
N ARG A 121 30.77 5.46 4.79
CA ARG A 121 29.79 5.29 5.88
C ARG A 121 28.38 5.14 5.33
N PHE A 122 27.56 4.32 5.97
CA PHE A 122 26.14 4.18 5.66
C PHE A 122 25.29 4.75 6.81
N TYR A 123 24.40 5.69 6.48
CA TYR A 123 23.49 6.32 7.43
C TYR A 123 22.04 6.13 7.00
N SER A 124 21.19 5.70 7.91
CA SER A 124 19.76 5.52 7.65
C SER A 124 18.90 6.22 8.70
N PHE A 125 17.72 6.70 8.30
CA PHE A 125 16.86 7.56 9.11
C PHE A 125 15.40 7.17 9.02
N LYS A 126 14.66 7.38 10.10
CA LYS A 126 13.21 7.24 10.14
C LYS A 126 12.54 8.30 9.25
N ASP A 127 11.66 7.88 8.33
CA ASP A 127 10.93 8.79 7.45
C ASP A 127 9.51 8.34 7.11
N GLN A 128 9.26 7.04 6.94
CA GLN A 128 7.99 6.49 6.48
C GLN A 128 6.90 6.39 7.56
N VAL A 129 7.25 6.61 8.83
CA VAL A 129 6.39 6.48 10.00
C VAL A 129 6.68 7.60 11.00
N ILE A 130 5.75 7.86 11.89
CA ILE A 130 5.96 8.79 13.01
C ILE A 130 6.74 8.10 14.13
N PHE A 131 6.35 6.88 14.49
CA PHE A 131 7.07 6.04 15.44
C PHE A 131 7.48 4.74 14.77
N GLU A 132 8.73 4.35 14.97
CA GLU A 132 9.27 3.11 14.40
C GLU A 132 9.71 2.13 15.48
N LYS A 133 9.84 0.86 15.09
CA LYS A 133 10.50 -0.19 15.90
C LYS A 133 9.95 -0.22 17.33
N ASP A 134 10.82 0.09 18.31
CA ASP A 134 10.54 0.04 19.75
C ASP A 134 10.05 1.39 20.32
N GLU A 135 9.73 2.35 19.48
CA GLU A 135 9.32 3.67 19.98
C GLU A 135 7.92 3.68 20.63
N VAL A 136 7.05 2.72 20.30
CA VAL A 136 5.73 2.55 20.95
C VAL A 136 5.57 1.12 21.43
N LEU A 137 5.92 0.88 22.68
CA LEU A 137 5.82 -0.43 23.34
C LEU A 137 4.81 -0.40 24.48
N THR A 138 4.37 -1.57 24.90
CA THR A 138 3.56 -1.76 26.10
C THR A 138 4.36 -1.39 27.36
N LYS A 139 3.68 -1.23 28.49
CA LYS A 139 4.35 -0.95 29.78
C LYS A 139 5.35 -2.04 30.19
N THR A 140 5.22 -3.25 29.66
CA THR A 140 6.12 -4.39 29.92
C THR A 140 7.24 -4.51 28.88
N GLY A 141 7.36 -3.56 27.94
CA GLY A 141 8.40 -3.54 26.93
C GLY A 141 8.11 -4.40 25.68
N GLY A 142 6.93 -5.03 25.59
CA GLY A 142 6.54 -5.82 24.42
C GLY A 142 5.80 -4.99 23.35
N MET A 143 5.70 -5.53 22.13
CA MET A 143 4.90 -4.90 21.08
C MET A 143 3.40 -4.93 21.40
N TYR A 144 2.64 -4.00 20.82
CA TYR A 144 1.18 -4.08 20.81
C TYR A 144 0.71 -5.04 19.70
N SER A 145 -0.17 -5.98 20.07
CA SER A 145 -0.83 -6.89 19.12
C SER A 145 -2.30 -6.53 18.87
N VAL A 146 -2.81 -5.45 19.50
CA VAL A 146 -4.18 -4.95 19.38
C VAL A 146 -4.12 -3.46 19.04
N PHE A 147 -4.85 -3.04 18.01
CA PHE A 147 -4.79 -1.69 17.48
C PHE A 147 -5.26 -0.61 18.46
N THR A 148 -6.38 -0.82 19.16
CA THR A 148 -6.96 0.20 20.04
C THR A 148 -6.00 0.64 21.16
N PRO A 149 -5.32 -0.27 21.89
CA PRO A 149 -4.28 0.11 22.85
C PRO A 149 -3.07 0.79 22.18
N TYR A 150 -2.63 0.30 21.01
CA TYR A 150 -1.55 0.93 20.25
C TYR A 150 -1.89 2.38 19.89
N LYS A 151 -3.06 2.60 19.27
CA LYS A 151 -3.54 3.95 18.92
C LYS A 151 -3.56 4.87 20.13
N ARG A 152 -4.03 4.40 21.29
CA ARG A 152 -4.03 5.20 22.54
C ARG A 152 -2.62 5.60 22.97
N ALA A 153 -1.68 4.66 22.94
CA ALA A 153 -0.28 4.92 23.27
C ALA A 153 0.37 5.88 22.27
N TRP A 154 0.09 5.70 20.98
CA TRP A 154 0.54 6.56 19.90
C TRP A 154 0.05 8.00 20.10
N LEU A 155 -1.25 8.19 20.32
CA LEU A 155 -1.86 9.52 20.54
C LEU A 155 -1.38 10.18 21.83
N ALA A 156 -1.05 9.41 22.88
CA ALA A 156 -0.49 9.93 24.12
C ALA A 156 0.97 10.38 23.96
N LYS A 157 1.70 9.85 22.98
CA LYS A 157 3.12 10.13 22.75
C LYS A 157 3.35 11.24 21.72
N VAL A 158 2.49 11.32 20.70
CA VAL A 158 2.66 12.27 19.60
C VAL A 158 2.55 13.71 20.09
N ASN A 159 3.42 14.57 19.59
CA ASN A 159 3.41 16.02 19.82
C ASN A 159 4.12 16.71 18.66
N ASP A 160 4.23 18.04 18.71
CA ASP A 160 4.86 18.86 17.67
C ASP A 160 6.30 18.46 17.33
N PHE A 161 7.05 17.88 18.28
CA PHE A 161 8.41 17.41 18.05
C PHE A 161 8.44 16.26 17.05
N TYR A 162 7.56 15.27 17.20
CA TYR A 162 7.50 14.10 16.30
C TYR A 162 6.89 14.42 14.93
N LEU A 163 6.08 15.47 14.87
CA LEU A 163 5.44 15.95 13.64
C LEU A 163 6.23 17.08 12.96
N LYS A 164 7.42 17.38 13.47
CA LYS A 164 8.29 18.41 12.89
C LYS A 164 8.88 17.92 11.56
N SER A 165 8.77 18.76 10.55
CA SER A 165 9.36 18.48 9.23
C SER A 165 10.89 18.58 9.28
N TYR A 166 11.57 17.81 8.42
CA TYR A 166 12.99 17.92 8.15
C TYR A 166 13.20 18.95 7.02
N PRO A 167 13.66 20.17 7.32
CA PRO A 167 13.76 21.23 6.33
C PRO A 167 14.91 20.94 5.34
N VAL A 168 14.57 20.77 4.09
CA VAL A 168 15.54 20.55 2.99
C VAL A 168 15.91 21.86 2.31
N ARG A 169 14.90 22.69 2.03
CA ARG A 169 15.04 23.92 1.24
C ARG A 169 16.22 24.85 1.66
N PRO A 170 16.52 25.08 2.95
CA PRO A 170 17.62 25.97 3.34
C PRO A 170 19.02 25.46 3.00
N TYR A 171 19.14 24.18 2.61
CA TYR A 171 20.43 23.52 2.36
C TYR A 171 20.61 23.04 0.92
N LEU A 172 19.67 23.33 0.00
CA LEU A 172 19.72 22.88 -1.40
C LEU A 172 20.97 23.36 -2.15
N ASN A 173 21.56 24.47 -1.73
CA ASN A 173 22.83 24.95 -2.26
C ASN A 173 24.03 24.01 -2.01
N ARG A 174 23.85 22.93 -1.25
CA ARG A 174 24.84 21.86 -1.03
C ARG A 174 24.63 20.64 -1.92
N LEU A 175 23.66 20.68 -2.81
CA LEU A 175 23.56 19.71 -3.88
C LEU A 175 24.77 19.84 -4.83
N ALA A 176 25.31 18.72 -5.28
CA ALA A 176 26.41 18.70 -6.22
C ALA A 176 25.98 19.33 -7.55
N PRO A 177 26.76 20.23 -8.16
CA PRO A 177 26.51 20.67 -9.51
C PRO A 177 26.74 19.48 -10.45
N LEU A 178 25.68 19.02 -11.10
CA LEU A 178 25.71 17.91 -12.06
C LEU A 178 25.01 18.34 -13.34
N SER A 179 25.57 17.94 -14.47
CA SER A 179 24.91 18.05 -15.79
C SER A 179 24.33 16.68 -16.15
N GLY A 180 23.03 16.70 -16.53
CA GLY A 180 22.19 15.53 -16.52
C GLY A 180 22.54 14.42 -17.48
N GLU A 181 22.47 13.21 -16.99
CA GLU A 181 22.26 12.03 -17.80
C GLU A 181 20.78 11.91 -18.18
N ALA A 182 20.50 11.37 -19.36
CA ALA A 182 19.13 11.06 -19.75
C ALA A 182 18.54 10.01 -18.78
N MET A 183 17.27 10.19 -18.44
CA MET A 183 16.54 9.18 -17.69
C MET A 183 16.23 7.99 -18.61
N PRO A 184 16.43 6.72 -18.19
CA PRO A 184 16.04 5.57 -19.00
C PRO A 184 14.54 5.60 -19.27
N THR A 185 14.14 5.26 -20.48
CA THR A 185 12.73 5.08 -20.87
C THR A 185 12.14 3.82 -20.19
N LEU A 186 10.81 3.74 -20.10
CA LEU A 186 10.15 2.53 -19.60
C LEU A 186 10.52 1.31 -20.45
N ALA A 187 10.64 1.47 -21.77
CA ALA A 187 11.04 0.39 -22.69
C ALA A 187 12.47 -0.11 -22.40
N GLU A 188 13.44 0.78 -22.12
CA GLU A 188 14.81 0.41 -21.73
C GLU A 188 14.85 -0.29 -20.36
N LEU A 189 13.88 -0.03 -19.48
CA LEU A 189 13.69 -0.73 -18.21
C LEU A 189 12.93 -2.07 -18.38
N GLY A 190 12.45 -2.39 -19.61
CA GLY A 190 11.70 -3.62 -19.90
C GLY A 190 10.19 -3.54 -19.66
N PHE A 191 9.63 -2.33 -19.51
CA PHE A 191 8.21 -2.11 -19.22
C PHE A 191 7.49 -1.36 -20.33
N ASP A 192 6.19 -1.61 -20.45
CA ASP A 192 5.32 -0.96 -21.41
C ASP A 192 4.90 0.43 -20.90
N GLU A 193 4.62 1.34 -21.83
CA GLU A 193 4.03 2.64 -21.50
C GLU A 193 2.55 2.45 -21.13
N ILE A 194 2.18 2.82 -19.91
CA ILE A 194 0.83 2.72 -19.38
C ILE A 194 0.39 4.07 -18.85
N ASP A 195 -0.85 4.46 -19.18
CA ASP A 195 -1.44 5.67 -18.61
C ASP A 195 -1.74 5.50 -17.12
N VAL A 196 -1.05 6.27 -16.30
CA VAL A 196 -1.23 6.38 -14.84
C VAL A 196 -1.60 7.80 -14.40
N SER A 197 -2.05 8.64 -15.33
CA SER A 197 -2.43 10.03 -15.07
C SER A 197 -3.51 10.18 -14.02
N ASN A 198 -4.41 9.19 -13.91
CA ASN A 198 -5.44 9.10 -12.88
C ASN A 198 -4.88 8.94 -11.46
N LEU A 199 -3.65 8.45 -11.30
CA LEU A 199 -2.94 8.34 -10.02
C LEU A 199 -2.23 9.66 -9.65
N LYS A 200 -2.14 10.61 -10.59
CA LYS A 200 -1.45 11.89 -10.43
C LYS A 200 -0.02 11.73 -9.88
N PRO A 201 0.90 11.08 -10.61
CA PRO A 201 2.25 10.80 -10.10
C PRO A 201 2.99 12.05 -9.62
N GLY A 202 3.96 11.85 -8.73
CA GLY A 202 4.86 12.88 -8.27
C GLY A 202 4.37 13.67 -7.04
N MET A 203 5.18 14.63 -6.63
CA MET A 203 4.93 15.47 -5.45
C MET A 203 3.70 16.36 -5.64
N ASP A 204 3.58 17.02 -6.79
CA ASP A 204 2.46 17.92 -7.09
C ASP A 204 1.13 17.18 -7.13
N GLY A 205 1.13 15.95 -7.65
CA GLY A 205 -0.05 15.09 -7.66
C GLY A 205 -0.49 14.69 -6.26
N GLY A 206 0.46 14.35 -5.39
CA GLY A 206 0.22 14.05 -3.99
C GLY A 206 -0.34 15.27 -3.22
N GLU A 207 0.25 16.44 -3.41
CA GLU A 207 -0.21 17.69 -2.82
C GLU A 207 -1.63 18.04 -3.28
N ALA A 208 -1.89 18.02 -4.58
CA ALA A 208 -3.21 18.30 -5.14
C ALA A 208 -4.30 17.35 -4.63
N LEU A 209 -4.00 16.06 -4.44
CA LEU A 209 -4.93 15.09 -3.87
C LEU A 209 -5.18 15.36 -2.38
N PHE A 210 -4.15 15.77 -1.65
CA PHE A 210 -4.28 16.08 -0.24
C PHE A 210 -5.10 17.35 -0.02
N ASP A 211 -4.86 18.39 -0.80
CA ASP A 211 -5.64 19.63 -0.75
C ASP A 211 -7.12 19.40 -1.07
N ASP A 212 -7.41 18.65 -2.14
CA ASP A 212 -8.78 18.22 -2.49
C ASP A 212 -9.42 17.43 -1.33
N PHE A 213 -8.66 16.55 -0.69
CA PHE A 213 -9.16 15.77 0.45
C PHE A 213 -9.41 16.63 1.68
N CYS A 214 -8.54 17.59 2.00
CA CYS A 214 -8.72 18.49 3.13
C CYS A 214 -10.05 19.26 3.10
N GLN A 215 -10.59 19.55 1.91
CA GLN A 215 -11.88 20.23 1.76
C GLN A 215 -13.08 19.36 2.20
N ARG A 216 -12.93 18.03 2.24
CA ARG A 216 -13.98 17.07 2.60
C ARG A 216 -13.59 16.10 3.72
N ILE A 217 -12.45 16.32 4.38
CA ILE A 217 -11.96 15.45 5.46
C ILE A 217 -12.96 15.36 6.63
N GLY A 218 -13.76 16.43 6.85
CA GLY A 218 -14.81 16.43 7.87
C GLY A 218 -15.83 15.32 7.72
N ASP A 219 -16.18 14.97 6.47
CA ASP A 219 -17.16 13.94 6.15
C ASP A 219 -16.56 12.52 6.08
N TYR A 220 -15.25 12.38 6.29
CA TYR A 220 -14.53 11.14 6.07
C TYR A 220 -15.11 9.97 6.89
N GLN A 221 -15.46 10.18 8.14
CA GLN A 221 -16.01 9.14 9.01
C GLN A 221 -17.27 8.50 8.43
N GLU A 222 -18.11 9.28 7.80
CA GLU A 222 -19.39 8.81 7.22
C GLU A 222 -19.21 8.29 5.80
N ALA A 223 -18.37 8.95 4.99
CA ALA A 223 -18.20 8.66 3.57
C ALA A 223 -17.25 7.49 3.27
N ARG A 224 -16.30 7.21 4.19
CA ARG A 224 -15.19 6.28 3.97
C ARG A 224 -15.57 4.84 3.63
N ASP A 225 -16.77 4.41 3.97
CA ASP A 225 -17.21 3.02 3.77
C ASP A 225 -17.99 2.80 2.45
N PHE A 226 -18.28 3.86 1.71
CA PHE A 226 -19.12 3.80 0.51
C PHE A 226 -18.28 3.91 -0.78
N PRO A 227 -18.05 2.79 -1.51
CA PRO A 227 -17.17 2.80 -2.69
C PRO A 227 -17.67 3.65 -3.86
N ALA A 228 -18.98 3.95 -3.93
CA ALA A 228 -19.55 4.82 -4.94
C ALA A 228 -19.41 6.32 -4.61
N VAL A 229 -18.93 6.68 -3.41
CA VAL A 229 -18.80 8.05 -2.93
C VAL A 229 -17.32 8.49 -2.99
N LYS A 230 -17.05 9.73 -3.40
CA LYS A 230 -15.71 10.32 -3.34
C LYS A 230 -15.33 10.65 -1.87
N GLY A 231 -15.22 9.64 -1.00
CA GLY A 231 -14.94 9.80 0.42
C GLY A 231 -13.47 9.65 0.80
N LEU A 232 -12.65 9.00 -0.04
CA LEU A 232 -11.26 8.66 0.28
C LEU A 232 -10.27 9.78 -0.07
N SER A 233 -9.07 9.72 0.53
CA SER A 233 -7.96 10.63 0.21
C SER A 233 -7.26 10.31 -1.11
N TYR A 234 -7.28 9.05 -1.55
CA TYR A 234 -6.54 8.51 -2.69
C TYR A 234 -5.01 8.65 -2.57
N LEU A 235 -4.48 8.79 -1.36
CA LEU A 235 -3.06 9.01 -1.09
C LEU A 235 -2.26 7.72 -0.83
N SER A 236 -2.86 6.54 -0.91
CA SER A 236 -2.20 5.29 -0.55
C SER A 236 -0.98 4.99 -1.43
N VAL A 237 -1.04 5.24 -2.73
CA VAL A 237 0.10 5.09 -3.64
C VAL A 237 1.19 6.13 -3.36
N HIS A 238 0.81 7.35 -3.02
CA HIS A 238 1.74 8.41 -2.65
C HIS A 238 2.44 8.14 -1.31
N LEU A 239 1.73 7.54 -0.35
CA LEU A 239 2.32 7.06 0.91
C LEU A 239 3.24 5.86 0.68
N ARG A 240 2.92 4.99 -0.29
CA ARG A 240 3.80 3.85 -0.65
C ARG A 240 5.13 4.31 -1.21
N PHE A 241 5.12 5.29 -2.12
CA PHE A 241 6.34 5.76 -2.80
C PHE A 241 6.90 7.07 -2.23
N GLY A 242 6.28 7.59 -1.17
CA GLY A 242 6.81 8.72 -0.42
C GLY A 242 6.85 10.04 -1.18
N THR A 243 5.98 10.23 -2.15
CA THR A 243 5.79 11.52 -2.84
C THR A 243 5.05 12.55 -1.96
N VAL A 244 4.54 12.10 -0.79
CA VAL A 244 4.00 12.92 0.30
C VAL A 244 4.70 12.60 1.60
N SER A 245 4.68 13.52 2.56
CA SER A 245 5.23 13.31 3.89
C SER A 245 4.18 12.82 4.87
N ILE A 246 4.43 11.68 5.53
CA ILE A 246 3.56 11.17 6.60
C ILE A 246 3.44 12.16 7.77
N ARG A 247 4.52 12.91 8.09
CA ARG A 247 4.52 13.92 9.17
C ARG A 247 3.59 15.08 8.83
N GLU A 248 3.63 15.55 7.60
CA GLU A 248 2.75 16.61 7.13
C GLU A 248 1.29 16.18 7.14
N LEU A 249 0.99 14.99 6.60
CA LEU A 249 -0.35 14.42 6.58
C LEU A 249 -0.91 14.25 7.99
N ALA A 250 -0.14 13.65 8.91
CA ALA A 250 -0.55 13.45 10.30
C ALA A 250 -0.72 14.80 11.04
N LYS A 251 0.20 15.73 10.84
CA LYS A 251 0.13 17.07 11.43
C LYS A 251 -1.12 17.82 10.98
N ARG A 252 -1.42 17.79 9.69
CA ARG A 252 -2.60 18.47 9.14
C ARG A 252 -3.89 17.87 9.67
N ALA A 253 -4.00 16.53 9.73
CA ALA A 253 -5.15 15.86 10.32
C ALA A 253 -5.32 16.23 11.80
N TRP A 254 -4.22 16.23 12.54
CA TRP A 254 -4.19 16.64 13.96
C TRP A 254 -4.67 18.07 14.16
N GLN A 255 -4.24 19.01 13.31
CA GLN A 255 -4.60 20.42 13.36
C GLN A 255 -6.05 20.70 12.96
N ILE A 256 -6.58 19.98 11.96
CA ILE A 256 -7.98 20.13 11.54
C ILE A 256 -8.91 19.63 12.65
N GLY A 257 -8.60 18.48 13.27
CA GLY A 257 -9.43 17.89 14.32
C GLY A 257 -10.83 17.50 13.87
N GLY A 258 -11.66 17.06 14.82
CA GLY A 258 -13.01 16.60 14.57
C GLY A 258 -13.09 15.16 14.09
N ALA A 259 -14.31 14.59 14.06
CA ALA A 259 -14.54 13.17 13.87
C ALA A 259 -13.98 12.60 12.56
N GLY A 260 -14.09 13.34 11.45
CA GLY A 260 -13.58 12.93 10.14
C GLY A 260 -12.06 12.87 10.11
N ALA A 261 -11.39 13.94 10.54
CA ALA A 261 -9.92 14.03 10.55
C ALA A 261 -9.30 13.04 11.55
N GLU A 262 -9.90 12.86 12.73
CA GLU A 262 -9.46 11.87 13.73
C GLU A 262 -9.62 10.44 13.22
N THR A 263 -10.69 10.17 12.46
CA THR A 263 -10.89 8.88 11.82
C THR A 263 -9.84 8.65 10.74
N TRP A 264 -9.53 9.65 9.91
CA TRP A 264 -8.49 9.52 8.89
C TRP A 264 -7.09 9.38 9.50
N LEU A 265 -6.78 10.14 10.55
CA LEU A 265 -5.53 9.96 11.31
C LEU A 265 -5.40 8.53 11.85
N SER A 266 -6.52 7.91 12.26
CA SER A 266 -6.51 6.51 12.69
C SER A 266 -6.10 5.56 11.57
N GLU A 267 -6.39 5.85 10.30
CA GLU A 267 -5.94 5.02 9.17
C GLU A 267 -4.43 5.16 8.93
N LEU A 268 -3.85 6.35 9.16
CA LEU A 268 -2.39 6.53 9.14
C LEU A 268 -1.73 5.75 10.28
N ILE A 269 -2.36 5.72 11.47
CA ILE A 269 -1.88 4.93 12.61
C ILE A 269 -2.04 3.42 12.35
N TRP A 270 -3.09 2.96 11.65
CA TRP A 270 -3.23 1.57 11.23
C TRP A 270 -2.09 1.13 10.31
N ARG A 271 -1.70 1.97 9.34
CA ARG A 271 -0.54 1.71 8.47
C ARG A 271 0.73 1.51 9.29
N GLU A 272 0.98 2.38 10.25
CA GLU A 272 2.15 2.30 11.15
C GLU A 272 2.09 1.08 12.07
N PHE A 273 0.91 0.74 12.59
CA PHE A 273 0.69 -0.46 13.41
C PHE A 273 1.08 -1.74 12.66
N TYR A 274 0.70 -1.88 11.39
CA TYR A 274 1.11 -3.04 10.60
C TYR A 274 2.62 -3.05 10.30
N GLN A 275 3.26 -1.90 10.11
CA GLN A 275 4.72 -1.83 9.98
C GLN A 275 5.43 -2.25 11.27
N GLN A 276 4.90 -1.85 12.43
CA GLN A 276 5.40 -2.31 13.73
C GLN A 276 5.25 -3.83 13.90
N ILE A 277 4.10 -4.40 13.50
CA ILE A 277 3.89 -5.85 13.52
C ILE A 277 4.94 -6.55 12.63
N LEU A 278 5.13 -6.09 11.41
CA LEU A 278 6.12 -6.67 10.49
C LEU A 278 7.55 -6.59 11.04
N TRP A 279 7.90 -5.48 11.69
CA TRP A 279 9.22 -5.31 12.31
C TRP A 279 9.48 -6.32 13.43
N HIS A 280 8.52 -6.52 14.34
CA HIS A 280 8.68 -7.43 15.48
C HIS A 280 8.43 -8.90 15.15
N ARG A 281 7.67 -9.17 14.10
CA ARG A 281 7.23 -10.51 13.69
C ARG A 281 7.43 -10.70 12.18
N PRO A 282 8.68 -10.65 11.68
CA PRO A 282 8.96 -10.75 10.24
C PRO A 282 8.48 -12.08 9.62
N GLU A 283 8.34 -13.14 10.44
CA GLU A 283 7.81 -14.42 10.01
C GLU A 283 6.36 -14.37 9.51
N VAL A 284 5.59 -13.31 9.84
CA VAL A 284 4.20 -13.16 9.36
C VAL A 284 4.10 -13.03 7.84
N VAL A 285 5.19 -12.73 7.16
CA VAL A 285 5.25 -12.73 5.69
C VAL A 285 4.89 -14.11 5.11
N GLN A 286 5.28 -15.19 5.80
CA GLN A 286 5.04 -16.57 5.34
C GLN A 286 4.08 -17.34 6.24
N HIS A 287 3.98 -16.96 7.51
CA HIS A 287 3.23 -17.67 8.55
C HIS A 287 2.06 -16.84 9.08
N ALA A 288 1.06 -17.52 9.61
CA ALA A 288 0.00 -16.86 10.37
C ALA A 288 0.57 -16.22 11.65
N PHE A 289 0.12 -15.02 11.99
CA PHE A 289 0.48 -14.38 13.26
C PHE A 289 0.05 -15.23 14.48
N LYS A 290 -1.09 -15.91 14.35
CA LYS A 290 -1.58 -16.91 15.31
C LYS A 290 -1.17 -18.30 14.82
N PRO A 291 -0.17 -18.94 15.43
CA PRO A 291 0.40 -20.20 14.93
C PRO A 291 -0.63 -21.34 14.81
N GLU A 292 -1.65 -21.34 15.67
CA GLU A 292 -2.73 -22.34 15.65
C GLU A 292 -3.53 -22.35 14.33
N TYR A 293 -3.49 -21.26 13.55
CA TYR A 293 -4.18 -21.13 12.27
C TYR A 293 -3.26 -21.26 11.05
N ASP A 294 -1.97 -21.55 11.27
CA ASP A 294 -1.00 -21.57 10.16
C ASP A 294 -1.18 -22.77 9.24
N THR A 295 -1.70 -23.87 9.75
CA THR A 295 -1.87 -25.14 9.05
C THR A 295 -3.33 -25.53 8.82
N LEU A 296 -4.22 -24.56 8.75
CA LEU A 296 -5.64 -24.83 8.42
C LEU A 296 -5.74 -25.57 7.09
N PRO A 297 -6.47 -26.70 7.03
CA PRO A 297 -6.57 -27.53 5.82
C PRO A 297 -7.58 -26.93 4.81
N PHE A 298 -7.22 -25.79 4.21
CA PHE A 298 -8.02 -25.18 3.17
C PHE A 298 -8.14 -26.09 1.94
N PRO A 299 -9.33 -26.29 1.36
CA PRO A 299 -9.52 -27.07 0.13
C PRO A 299 -8.77 -26.49 -1.08
N ASN A 300 -8.60 -25.18 -1.17
CA ASN A 300 -7.83 -24.49 -2.21
C ASN A 300 -8.28 -24.83 -3.64
N ASN A 301 -9.58 -24.73 -3.94
CA ASN A 301 -10.10 -25.01 -5.27
C ASN A 301 -9.61 -23.95 -6.29
N ALA A 302 -8.81 -24.38 -7.27
CA ALA A 302 -8.20 -23.51 -8.27
C ALA A 302 -9.23 -22.86 -9.22
N GLU A 303 -10.34 -23.53 -9.54
CA GLU A 303 -11.41 -22.96 -10.37
C GLU A 303 -12.15 -21.84 -9.66
N TYR A 304 -12.40 -22.00 -8.35
CA TYR A 304 -12.99 -20.93 -7.53
C TYR A 304 -12.05 -19.75 -7.39
N PHE A 305 -10.75 -20.01 -7.24
CA PHE A 305 -9.74 -18.97 -7.22
C PHE A 305 -9.69 -18.18 -8.52
N ALA A 306 -9.68 -18.87 -9.67
CA ALA A 306 -9.72 -18.23 -10.98
C ALA A 306 -10.99 -17.38 -11.16
N ALA A 307 -12.15 -17.91 -10.78
CA ALA A 307 -13.40 -17.16 -10.84
C ALA A 307 -13.38 -15.90 -9.96
N TRP A 308 -12.77 -15.97 -8.78
CA TRP A 308 -12.59 -14.83 -7.91
C TRP A 308 -11.63 -13.81 -8.52
N CYS A 309 -10.47 -14.23 -9.02
CA CYS A 309 -9.50 -13.35 -9.68
C CYS A 309 -10.13 -12.60 -10.88
N GLU A 310 -10.97 -13.27 -11.67
CA GLU A 310 -11.59 -12.70 -12.86
C GLU A 310 -12.86 -11.88 -12.56
N GLY A 311 -13.37 -11.88 -11.32
CA GLY A 311 -14.61 -11.20 -10.97
C GLY A 311 -15.83 -11.82 -11.64
N ARG A 312 -15.98 -13.16 -11.55
CA ARG A 312 -17.09 -13.94 -12.07
C ARG A 312 -17.62 -15.00 -11.07
N THR A 313 -17.63 -14.62 -9.79
CA THR A 313 -18.11 -15.48 -8.69
C THR A 313 -19.61 -15.60 -8.64
N GLY A 314 -20.33 -14.75 -9.35
CA GLY A 314 -21.80 -14.63 -9.26
C GLY A 314 -22.27 -13.78 -8.07
N PHE A 315 -21.36 -13.18 -7.30
CA PHE A 315 -21.69 -12.23 -6.23
C PHE A 315 -21.30 -10.81 -6.66
N PRO A 316 -22.25 -9.94 -7.07
CA PRO A 316 -21.98 -8.69 -7.77
C PRO A 316 -21.00 -7.74 -7.08
N ILE A 317 -21.07 -7.61 -5.75
CA ILE A 317 -20.16 -6.71 -5.02
C ILE A 317 -18.72 -7.23 -5.01
N VAL A 318 -18.53 -8.56 -4.96
CA VAL A 318 -17.21 -9.20 -5.03
C VAL A 318 -16.64 -9.07 -6.45
N ASP A 319 -17.47 -9.38 -7.44
CA ASP A 319 -17.07 -9.33 -8.86
C ASP A 319 -16.74 -7.90 -9.29
N ALA A 320 -17.55 -6.93 -8.90
CA ALA A 320 -17.28 -5.52 -9.14
C ALA A 320 -15.96 -5.05 -8.49
N ALA A 321 -15.67 -5.52 -7.27
CA ALA A 321 -14.43 -5.20 -6.57
C ALA A 321 -13.19 -5.77 -7.29
N MET A 322 -13.25 -7.03 -7.71
CA MET A 322 -12.15 -7.69 -8.42
C MET A 322 -11.93 -7.10 -9.82
N ARG A 323 -13.02 -6.77 -10.53
CA ARG A 323 -12.93 -6.09 -11.83
C ARG A 323 -12.36 -4.67 -11.69
N GLN A 324 -12.73 -3.91 -10.64
CA GLN A 324 -12.08 -2.64 -10.33
C GLN A 324 -10.58 -2.80 -10.15
N LEU A 325 -10.16 -3.77 -9.31
CA LEU A 325 -8.74 -4.05 -9.08
C LEU A 325 -7.99 -4.33 -10.39
N ASN A 326 -8.52 -5.24 -11.21
CA ASN A 326 -7.89 -5.63 -12.46
C ASN A 326 -7.77 -4.49 -13.48
N GLN A 327 -8.82 -3.67 -13.57
CA GLN A 327 -8.86 -2.55 -14.51
C GLN A 327 -7.99 -1.37 -14.10
N THR A 328 -7.90 -1.09 -12.78
CA THR A 328 -7.34 0.17 -12.28
C THR A 328 -6.15 0.04 -11.35
N GLY A 329 -5.87 -1.16 -10.83
CA GLY A 329 -4.90 -1.38 -9.75
C GLY A 329 -5.31 -0.76 -8.41
N PHE A 330 -6.55 -0.29 -8.29
CA PHE A 330 -7.11 0.29 -7.08
C PHE A 330 -8.30 -0.54 -6.58
N MET A 331 -8.41 -0.70 -5.27
CA MET A 331 -9.60 -1.26 -4.63
C MET A 331 -9.88 -0.50 -3.34
N HIS A 332 -11.11 -0.06 -3.18
CA HIS A 332 -11.61 0.60 -1.97
C HIS A 332 -11.44 -0.29 -0.73
N ASN A 333 -11.02 0.25 0.44
CA ASN A 333 -10.73 -0.58 1.62
C ASN A 333 -11.89 -1.49 2.04
N ARG A 334 -13.13 -1.00 2.04
CA ARG A 334 -14.31 -1.82 2.36
C ARG A 334 -14.43 -3.03 1.43
N LEU A 335 -14.11 -2.86 0.17
CA LEU A 335 -14.14 -3.93 -0.83
C LEU A 335 -13.00 -4.92 -0.65
N ARG A 336 -11.79 -4.47 -0.25
CA ARG A 336 -10.69 -5.38 0.12
C ARG A 336 -11.12 -6.34 1.24
N MET A 337 -11.80 -5.81 2.26
CA MET A 337 -12.32 -6.63 3.36
C MET A 337 -13.38 -7.64 2.88
N ILE A 338 -14.31 -7.22 2.01
CA ILE A 338 -15.38 -8.09 1.48
C ILE A 338 -14.78 -9.16 0.58
N ALA A 339 -13.92 -8.79 -0.37
CA ALA A 339 -13.30 -9.72 -1.32
C ALA A 339 -12.39 -10.73 -0.62
N ALA A 340 -11.60 -10.30 0.37
CA ALA A 340 -10.74 -11.18 1.15
C ALA A 340 -11.55 -12.13 2.06
N SER A 341 -12.57 -11.61 2.74
CA SER A 341 -13.46 -12.47 3.54
C SER A 341 -14.16 -13.52 2.68
N PHE A 342 -14.62 -13.15 1.49
CA PHE A 342 -15.25 -14.08 0.54
C PHE A 342 -14.28 -15.18 0.10
N LEU A 343 -13.07 -14.84 -0.30
CA LEU A 343 -12.06 -15.83 -0.69
C LEU A 343 -11.82 -16.85 0.43
N VAL A 344 -11.60 -16.37 1.64
CA VAL A 344 -11.17 -17.23 2.76
C VAL A 344 -12.34 -18.00 3.38
N LYS A 345 -13.52 -17.36 3.50
CA LYS A 345 -14.64 -17.89 4.29
C LYS A 345 -15.75 -18.53 3.43
N ASP A 346 -15.91 -18.09 2.19
CA ASP A 346 -16.90 -18.65 1.26
C ASP A 346 -16.26 -19.61 0.26
N LEU A 347 -15.08 -19.30 -0.27
CA LEU A 347 -14.40 -20.20 -1.20
C LEU A 347 -13.45 -21.17 -0.50
N LEU A 348 -13.17 -20.99 0.77
CA LEU A 348 -12.25 -21.81 1.58
C LEU A 348 -10.88 -21.95 0.94
N ILE A 349 -10.31 -20.81 0.55
CA ILE A 349 -9.00 -20.70 -0.06
C ILE A 349 -8.05 -20.02 0.92
N ASP A 350 -6.82 -20.54 1.01
CA ASP A 350 -5.77 -19.96 1.85
C ASP A 350 -5.55 -18.48 1.51
N TRP A 351 -5.53 -17.65 2.52
CA TRP A 351 -5.37 -16.21 2.41
C TRP A 351 -4.11 -15.80 1.66
N ARG A 352 -3.05 -16.63 1.67
CA ARG A 352 -1.78 -16.36 1.00
C ARG A 352 -1.94 -16.30 -0.54
N TRP A 353 -2.93 -17.01 -1.10
CA TRP A 353 -3.24 -16.94 -2.53
C TRP A 353 -3.77 -15.56 -2.91
N GLY A 354 -4.72 -15.06 -2.12
CA GLY A 354 -5.30 -13.74 -2.35
C GLY A 354 -4.31 -12.60 -2.04
N GLU A 355 -3.50 -12.77 -0.99
CA GLU A 355 -2.44 -11.82 -0.61
C GLU A 355 -1.46 -11.61 -1.77
N ARG A 356 -0.98 -12.68 -2.39
CA ARG A 356 -0.10 -12.61 -3.57
C ARG A 356 -0.79 -11.95 -4.77
N TYR A 357 -2.05 -12.30 -5.03
CA TYR A 357 -2.79 -11.68 -6.13
C TYR A 357 -2.94 -10.16 -5.93
N PHE A 358 -3.21 -9.73 -4.70
CA PHE A 358 -3.26 -8.30 -4.38
C PHE A 358 -1.88 -7.65 -4.48
N ALA A 359 -0.82 -8.34 -4.10
CA ALA A 359 0.55 -7.86 -4.25
C ALA A 359 0.93 -7.59 -5.72
N GLU A 360 0.42 -8.40 -6.65
CA GLU A 360 0.63 -8.22 -8.08
C GLU A 360 -0.20 -7.07 -8.66
N LYS A 361 -1.43 -6.88 -8.20
CA LYS A 361 -2.41 -5.99 -8.85
C LYS A 361 -2.50 -4.59 -8.24
N LEU A 362 -2.25 -4.43 -6.94
CA LEU A 362 -2.43 -3.15 -6.26
C LEU A 362 -1.33 -2.14 -6.59
N ASN A 363 -1.70 -0.95 -7.02
CA ASN A 363 -0.79 0.19 -7.21
C ASN A 363 -0.11 0.61 -5.89
N ASP A 364 -0.84 0.50 -4.78
CA ASP A 364 -0.41 0.89 -3.44
C ASP A 364 0.10 -0.30 -2.61
N PHE A 365 0.51 -1.39 -3.25
CA PHE A 365 1.02 -2.55 -2.52
C PHE A 365 2.08 -2.16 -1.51
N ASP A 366 1.81 -2.44 -0.24
CA ASP A 366 2.72 -2.35 0.89
C ASP A 366 2.64 -3.67 1.66
N LEU A 367 3.76 -4.34 1.82
CA LEU A 367 3.79 -5.70 2.39
C LEU A 367 3.14 -5.76 3.77
N SER A 368 3.43 -4.78 4.64
CA SER A 368 2.89 -4.77 6.01
C SER A 368 1.38 -4.60 6.05
N ALA A 369 0.86 -3.66 5.25
CA ALA A 369 -0.57 -3.37 5.19
C ALA A 369 -1.35 -4.47 4.47
N ASN A 370 -0.81 -5.02 3.37
CA ASN A 370 -1.43 -6.09 2.61
C ASN A 370 -1.50 -7.38 3.45
N ASN A 371 -0.38 -7.83 4.00
CA ASN A 371 -0.30 -9.02 4.85
C ASN A 371 -1.20 -8.88 6.09
N GLY A 372 -1.10 -7.75 6.81
CA GLY A 372 -1.92 -7.48 7.98
C GLY A 372 -3.43 -7.48 7.68
N GLY A 373 -3.84 -6.85 6.56
CA GLY A 373 -5.23 -6.81 6.10
C GLY A 373 -5.77 -8.19 5.70
N TRP A 374 -4.98 -8.99 5.00
CA TRP A 374 -5.34 -10.36 4.64
C TRP A 374 -5.48 -11.27 5.86
N GLN A 375 -4.52 -11.22 6.77
CA GLN A 375 -4.59 -12.01 8.00
C GLN A 375 -5.72 -11.54 8.93
N TRP A 376 -6.05 -10.24 8.92
CA TRP A 376 -7.23 -9.73 9.61
C TRP A 376 -8.52 -10.36 9.07
N ALA A 377 -8.71 -10.39 7.77
CA ALA A 377 -9.88 -10.99 7.10
C ALA A 377 -9.94 -12.52 7.32
N ALA A 378 -8.79 -13.17 7.26
CA ALA A 378 -8.63 -14.60 7.50
C ALA A 378 -8.78 -15.02 8.97
N SER A 379 -8.85 -14.08 9.91
CA SER A 379 -8.86 -14.33 11.36
C SER A 379 -7.58 -14.94 11.94
N THR A 380 -6.50 -14.95 11.17
CA THR A 380 -5.18 -15.52 11.51
C THR A 380 -4.20 -14.48 12.05
N GLY A 381 -4.51 -13.18 11.90
CA GLY A 381 -3.65 -12.06 12.21
C GLY A 381 -3.74 -11.52 13.63
N CYS A 382 -2.91 -10.50 13.89
CA CYS A 382 -3.04 -9.65 15.06
C CYS A 382 -4.34 -8.82 14.96
N ASP A 383 -4.99 -8.60 16.09
CA ASP A 383 -6.28 -7.87 16.18
C ASP A 383 -7.32 -8.30 15.12
N ALA A 384 -7.20 -9.55 14.64
CA ALA A 384 -8.05 -10.07 13.59
C ALA A 384 -9.49 -10.22 14.05
N GLN A 385 -10.42 -10.05 13.12
CA GLN A 385 -11.82 -10.34 13.45
C GLN A 385 -12.00 -11.80 13.87
N PRO A 386 -12.95 -12.07 14.79
CA PRO A 386 -13.23 -13.43 15.21
C PRO A 386 -13.62 -14.33 14.02
N TYR A 387 -13.16 -15.58 14.00
CA TYR A 387 -13.37 -16.51 12.87
C TYR A 387 -14.86 -16.76 12.57
N PHE A 388 -15.73 -16.67 13.58
CA PHE A 388 -17.17 -16.85 13.42
C PHE A 388 -17.89 -15.64 12.80
N ARG A 389 -17.20 -14.48 12.66
CA ARG A 389 -17.73 -13.30 11.98
C ARG A 389 -17.44 -13.42 10.48
N ILE A 390 -18.39 -13.98 9.74
CA ILE A 390 -18.32 -14.20 8.30
C ILE A 390 -19.21 -13.16 7.63
N PHE A 391 -18.68 -12.42 6.67
CA PHE A 391 -19.45 -11.42 5.94
C PHE A 391 -20.41 -12.11 4.96
N ASN A 392 -21.69 -11.74 4.99
CA ASN A 392 -22.61 -12.12 3.94
C ASN A 392 -22.48 -11.12 2.78
N PRO A 393 -22.06 -11.56 1.57
CA PRO A 393 -21.79 -10.65 0.46
C PRO A 393 -23.00 -9.81 0.05
N VAL A 394 -24.22 -10.38 0.09
CA VAL A 394 -25.45 -9.66 -0.25
C VAL A 394 -25.72 -8.55 0.75
N THR A 395 -25.69 -8.86 2.05
CA THR A 395 -25.91 -7.86 3.11
C THR A 395 -24.83 -6.75 3.09
N GLN A 396 -23.57 -7.11 2.79
CA GLN A 396 -22.50 -6.10 2.62
C GLN A 396 -22.78 -5.22 1.41
N SER A 397 -23.24 -5.79 0.31
CA SER A 397 -23.61 -5.08 -0.91
C SER A 397 -24.75 -4.08 -0.66
N GLU A 398 -25.84 -4.53 -0.05
CA GLU A 398 -26.99 -3.68 0.30
C GLU A 398 -26.60 -2.53 1.21
N ARG A 399 -25.70 -2.78 2.16
CA ARG A 399 -25.26 -1.78 3.14
C ARG A 399 -24.33 -0.72 2.52
N PHE A 400 -23.35 -1.13 1.73
CA PHE A 400 -22.25 -0.25 1.28
C PHE A 400 -22.38 0.25 -0.17
N ASP A 401 -23.27 -0.34 -0.95
CA ASP A 401 -23.66 0.16 -2.28
C ASP A 401 -25.20 0.11 -2.46
N PRO A 402 -26.00 0.71 -1.57
CA PRO A 402 -27.45 0.49 -1.48
C PRO A 402 -28.21 0.79 -2.77
N GLN A 403 -27.65 1.61 -3.64
CA GLN A 403 -28.23 1.93 -4.95
C GLN A 403 -27.60 1.12 -6.09
N GLY A 404 -26.61 0.24 -5.81
CA GLY A 404 -25.90 -0.53 -6.82
C GLY A 404 -25.07 0.33 -7.79
N LYS A 405 -24.69 1.53 -7.41
CA LYS A 405 -23.91 2.45 -8.30
C LYS A 405 -22.53 1.91 -8.59
N PHE A 406 -21.87 1.36 -7.57
CA PHE A 406 -20.56 0.75 -7.72
C PHE A 406 -20.64 -0.52 -8.57
N ILE A 407 -21.61 -1.39 -8.29
CA ILE A 407 -21.83 -2.62 -9.06
C ILE A 407 -22.08 -2.28 -10.52
N ARG A 408 -23.00 -1.35 -10.86
CA ARG A 408 -23.27 -0.96 -12.26
C ARG A 408 -22.06 -0.46 -12.99
N ARG A 409 -21.12 0.18 -12.30
CA ARG A 409 -19.90 0.69 -12.90
C ARG A 409 -18.97 -0.41 -13.40
N TYR A 410 -18.87 -1.51 -12.65
CA TYR A 410 -17.91 -2.59 -12.94
C TYR A 410 -18.57 -3.88 -13.42
N CYS A 411 -19.90 -3.99 -13.29
CA CYS A 411 -20.73 -5.06 -13.83
C CYS A 411 -21.86 -4.44 -14.66
N PRO A 412 -21.54 -3.83 -15.83
CA PRO A 412 -22.55 -3.10 -16.64
C PRO A 412 -23.67 -4.00 -17.15
N GLU A 413 -23.43 -5.31 -17.27
CA GLU A 413 -24.45 -6.31 -17.63
C GLU A 413 -25.62 -6.37 -16.63
N LEU A 414 -25.43 -5.89 -15.40
CA LEU A 414 -26.46 -5.81 -14.37
C LEU A 414 -27.16 -4.43 -14.31
N ALA A 415 -26.82 -3.50 -15.20
CA ALA A 415 -27.27 -2.11 -15.13
C ALA A 415 -28.80 -1.95 -15.17
N ALA A 416 -29.51 -2.84 -15.87
CA ALA A 416 -30.97 -2.83 -16.02
C ALA A 416 -31.73 -3.27 -14.75
N LEU A 417 -31.06 -3.93 -13.80
CA LEU A 417 -31.69 -4.42 -12.58
C LEU A 417 -32.04 -3.25 -11.63
N SER A 418 -33.13 -3.42 -10.89
CA SER A 418 -33.46 -2.48 -9.82
C SER A 418 -32.39 -2.45 -8.73
N HIS A 419 -32.43 -1.43 -7.89
CA HIS A 419 -31.50 -1.30 -6.75
C HIS A 419 -31.63 -2.42 -5.69
N LYS A 420 -32.74 -3.20 -5.69
CA LYS A 420 -32.92 -4.36 -4.83
C LYS A 420 -32.41 -5.64 -5.47
N GLU A 421 -32.67 -5.81 -6.75
CA GLU A 421 -32.33 -7.02 -7.50
C GLU A 421 -30.84 -7.14 -7.78
N ILE A 422 -30.16 -6.02 -7.93
CA ILE A 422 -28.74 -5.99 -8.33
C ILE A 422 -27.79 -6.64 -7.32
N HIS A 423 -28.20 -6.75 -6.05
CA HIS A 423 -27.39 -7.36 -4.99
C HIS A 423 -27.43 -8.89 -4.99
N ALA A 424 -28.50 -9.48 -5.56
CA ALA A 424 -28.71 -10.93 -5.64
C ALA A 424 -29.49 -11.29 -6.93
N PRO A 425 -28.90 -11.08 -8.11
CA PRO A 425 -29.59 -11.24 -9.40
C PRO A 425 -30.15 -12.64 -9.62
N TRP A 426 -29.55 -13.69 -9.04
CA TRP A 426 -30.05 -15.07 -9.13
C TRP A 426 -31.40 -15.29 -8.44
N LEU A 427 -31.83 -14.37 -7.61
CA LEU A 427 -33.17 -14.42 -6.96
C LEU A 427 -34.27 -13.80 -7.80
N VAL A 428 -33.90 -13.12 -8.89
CA VAL A 428 -34.88 -12.50 -9.80
C VAL A 428 -35.61 -13.61 -10.58
N LYS A 429 -36.88 -13.77 -10.27
CA LYS A 429 -37.71 -14.75 -10.98
C LYS A 429 -37.96 -14.29 -12.41
N ALA A 430 -37.63 -15.18 -13.37
CA ALA A 430 -38.06 -14.97 -14.74
C ALA A 430 -39.58 -14.81 -14.82
N ILE A 431 -40.05 -13.64 -15.24
CA ILE A 431 -41.49 -13.43 -15.46
C ILE A 431 -41.84 -14.08 -16.79
N PHE A 432 -42.80 -15.04 -16.75
CA PHE A 432 -43.36 -15.70 -17.94
C PHE A 432 -42.36 -16.40 -18.88
N GLY A 433 -41.40 -17.18 -18.37
CA GLY A 433 -40.54 -18.03 -19.20
C GLY A 433 -39.49 -17.29 -20.04
N GLN A 434 -39.36 -15.98 -19.89
CA GLN A 434 -38.22 -15.24 -20.45
C GLN A 434 -37.00 -15.48 -19.60
N LYS A 435 -35.87 -15.88 -20.24
CA LYS A 435 -34.56 -15.87 -19.58
C LYS A 435 -34.29 -14.45 -19.03
N ALA A 436 -33.66 -14.38 -17.86
CA ALA A 436 -33.14 -13.11 -17.35
C ALA A 436 -32.38 -12.39 -18.47
N SER A 437 -32.68 -11.10 -18.68
CA SER A 437 -32.14 -10.29 -19.79
C SER A 437 -30.68 -9.85 -19.60
N TYR A 438 -29.94 -10.53 -18.71
CA TYR A 438 -28.53 -10.20 -18.44
C TYR A 438 -27.66 -11.46 -18.53
N ASP A 439 -26.45 -11.30 -19.05
CA ASP A 439 -25.42 -12.32 -19.15
C ASP A 439 -24.47 -12.22 -17.95
N TYR A 440 -24.92 -12.71 -16.80
CA TYR A 440 -24.15 -12.71 -15.56
C TYR A 440 -24.15 -14.12 -14.93
N PRO A 441 -23.00 -14.62 -14.43
CA PRO A 441 -22.91 -15.97 -13.91
C PRO A 441 -23.74 -16.19 -12.65
N PRO A 442 -24.28 -17.39 -12.42
CA PRO A 442 -24.87 -17.75 -11.14
C PRO A 442 -23.78 -17.81 -10.04
N PRO A 443 -24.17 -17.72 -8.76
CA PRO A 443 -23.24 -17.94 -7.65
C PRO A 443 -22.53 -19.28 -7.75
N ILE A 444 -21.19 -19.26 -7.66
CA ILE A 444 -20.37 -20.49 -7.72
C ILE A 444 -20.42 -21.29 -6.43
N VAL A 445 -20.91 -20.71 -5.34
CA VAL A 445 -21.11 -21.35 -4.02
C VAL A 445 -22.39 -20.86 -3.37
N ASP A 446 -22.95 -21.68 -2.47
CA ASP A 446 -24.01 -21.25 -1.54
C ASP A 446 -23.38 -20.71 -0.26
N HIS A 447 -23.62 -19.42 0.03
CA HIS A 447 -23.07 -18.74 1.20
C HIS A 447 -23.45 -19.43 2.53
N ALA A 448 -24.69 -19.91 2.68
CA ALA A 448 -25.13 -20.53 3.93
C ALA A 448 -24.39 -21.86 4.17
N VAL A 449 -24.17 -22.64 3.13
CA VAL A 449 -23.41 -23.89 3.18
C VAL A 449 -21.93 -23.59 3.51
N GLN A 450 -21.32 -22.65 2.78
CA GLN A 450 -19.90 -22.31 2.97
C GLN A 450 -19.62 -21.71 4.34
N ARG A 451 -20.53 -20.90 4.86
CA ARG A 451 -20.43 -20.38 6.22
C ARG A 451 -20.31 -21.50 7.26
N LEU A 452 -21.08 -22.57 7.14
CA LEU A 452 -20.99 -23.72 8.05
C LEU A 452 -19.67 -24.48 7.86
N ALA A 453 -19.23 -24.66 6.62
CA ALA A 453 -17.95 -25.28 6.31
C ALA A 453 -16.76 -24.49 6.85
N ALA A 454 -16.78 -23.16 6.72
CA ALA A 454 -15.77 -22.29 7.32
C ALA A 454 -15.73 -22.42 8.84
N LEU A 455 -16.89 -22.37 9.51
CA LEU A 455 -16.95 -22.57 10.97
C LEU A 455 -16.38 -23.92 11.39
N ALA A 456 -16.65 -24.98 10.62
CA ALA A 456 -16.10 -26.32 10.89
C ALA A 456 -14.57 -26.37 10.67
N LEU A 457 -14.06 -25.68 9.63
CA LEU A 457 -12.61 -25.59 9.34
C LEU A 457 -11.84 -24.97 10.51
N TYR A 458 -12.32 -23.84 11.03
CA TYR A 458 -11.64 -23.13 12.13
C TYR A 458 -11.84 -23.76 13.51
N LYS A 459 -12.85 -24.60 13.72
CA LYS A 459 -13.09 -25.30 14.98
C LYS A 459 -12.23 -26.55 15.17
N ARG A 460 -11.57 -27.04 14.12
CA ARG A 460 -10.74 -28.26 14.18
C ARG A 460 -9.40 -28.06 14.84
N ASN A 461 -9.08 -26.83 15.19
CA ASN A 461 -7.91 -26.40 15.95
C ASN A 461 -8.42 -25.80 17.27
#